data_6762203dd77b139732eea802153912a8
#
_entry.id   6762203dd77b139732eea802153912a8
#
_cell.length_a   1.000
_cell.length_b   1.000
_cell.length_c   1.000
_cell.angle_alpha   90.00
_cell.angle_beta   90.00
_cell.angle_gamma   90.00
#
_symmetry.space_group_name_H-M   'P 1'
#
loop_
_entity.id
_entity.type
_entity.pdbx_description
1 polymer ?
#
loop_
_entity_poly.entity_id
_entity_poly.type
_entity_poly.pdbx_seq_one_letter_code
_entity_poly.pdbx_strand_id
1 'polypeptide(L)'
;MISWPAVIMIVAAAVAITLILSGIFFTGRVKRKVDYMLDALDDGETNFRFGRGKLLNRGLNRTLNRLRDIFDKETRYIRETERYYGRMLDNVSTGIIVSETGTGRVVYSNRRARGLLGLSNINALRQLGNISTEVYEAFLSVGEGQDRKASFYSESTQHRIVLSATLDKIGGKDVKIIVFNDLSTTIEDTESESWTRLIRVLTHEIMNTVTPIASLSEALKDVEGEELQAGLETISSSSRSLIKFVESYRNLT
;
A
#
# COMPACT_ATOMS: atom_id res chain seq x y z
N MET A 1 3.08 16.34 -91.27
CA MET A 1 3.50 14.97 -90.89
C MET A 1 4.26 15.09 -89.58
N ILE A 2 3.72 14.56 -88.48
CA ILE A 2 4.42 14.55 -87.17
C ILE A 2 5.56 13.54 -87.31
N SER A 3 6.82 13.98 -87.03
CA SER A 3 7.94 13.06 -87.18
C SER A 3 7.88 11.96 -86.08
N TRP A 4 8.14 10.71 -86.45
CA TRP A 4 8.11 9.57 -85.51
C TRP A 4 8.86 9.77 -84.21
N PRO A 5 10.01 10.45 -84.14
CA PRO A 5 10.72 10.79 -82.86
C PRO A 5 9.96 11.77 -81.97
N ALA A 6 9.16 12.69 -82.55
CA ALA A 6 8.35 13.61 -81.77
C ALA A 6 7.20 12.89 -81.03
N VAL A 7 6.61 11.88 -81.63
CA VAL A 7 5.60 11.02 -80.99
C VAL A 7 6.18 10.23 -79.85
N ILE A 8 7.38 9.66 -79.98
CA ILE A 8 8.06 8.92 -78.91
C ILE A 8 8.36 9.84 -77.73
N MET A 9 8.80 11.07 -78.01
CA MET A 9 9.13 12.04 -76.96
C MET A 9 7.88 12.49 -76.16
N ILE A 10 6.76 12.70 -76.83
CA ILE A 10 5.46 13.03 -76.18
C ILE A 10 4.99 11.86 -75.33
N VAL A 11 5.05 10.64 -75.83
CA VAL A 11 4.66 9.44 -75.05
C VAL A 11 5.56 9.26 -73.82
N ALA A 12 6.89 9.42 -73.96
CA ALA A 12 7.80 9.34 -72.85
C ALA A 12 7.54 10.43 -71.77
N ALA A 13 7.26 11.66 -72.21
CA ALA A 13 6.90 12.75 -71.29
C ALA A 13 5.56 12.47 -70.57
N ALA A 14 4.54 11.93 -71.26
CA ALA A 14 3.29 11.56 -70.64
C ALA A 14 3.44 10.44 -69.61
N VAL A 15 4.28 9.42 -69.87
CA VAL A 15 4.59 8.34 -68.97
C VAL A 15 5.32 8.88 -67.75
N ALA A 16 6.30 9.76 -67.91
CA ALA A 16 7.02 10.38 -66.81
C ALA A 16 6.12 11.22 -65.90
N ILE A 17 5.23 12.02 -66.49
CA ILE A 17 4.25 12.81 -65.74
C ILE A 17 3.30 11.91 -64.94
N THR A 18 2.81 10.83 -65.52
CA THR A 18 1.89 9.89 -64.84
C THR A 18 2.59 9.17 -63.68
N LEU A 19 3.86 8.79 -63.82
CA LEU A 19 4.67 8.20 -62.75
C LEU A 19 4.90 9.19 -61.61
N ILE A 20 5.22 10.45 -61.92
CA ILE A 20 5.42 11.50 -60.90
C ILE A 20 4.12 11.76 -60.13
N LEU A 21 3.01 11.96 -60.83
CA LEU A 21 1.68 12.15 -60.21
C LEU A 21 1.26 10.98 -59.35
N SER A 22 1.49 9.75 -59.82
CA SER A 22 1.24 8.51 -59.05
C SER A 22 2.08 8.46 -57.77
N GLY A 23 3.37 8.87 -57.85
CA GLY A 23 4.27 8.96 -56.70
C GLY A 23 3.79 9.98 -55.65
N ILE A 24 3.41 11.18 -56.10
CA ILE A 24 2.89 12.23 -55.19
C ILE A 24 1.61 11.77 -54.50
N PHE A 25 0.70 11.14 -55.25
CA PHE A 25 -0.57 10.64 -54.70
C PHE A 25 -0.37 9.48 -53.74
N PHE A 26 0.62 8.60 -53.98
CA PHE A 26 0.98 7.51 -53.10
C PHE A 26 1.55 8.04 -51.80
N THR A 27 2.51 8.99 -51.85
CA THR A 27 3.14 9.59 -50.64
C THR A 27 2.12 10.33 -49.78
N GLY A 28 1.17 11.05 -50.41
CA GLY A 28 0.09 11.73 -49.68
C GLY A 28 -0.86 10.77 -48.97
N ARG A 29 -1.10 9.57 -49.55
CA ARG A 29 -1.89 8.51 -48.90
C ARG A 29 -1.16 7.87 -47.73
N VAL A 30 0.14 7.64 -47.86
CA VAL A 30 0.96 7.07 -46.82
C VAL A 30 1.00 8.04 -45.64
N LYS A 31 1.30 9.31 -45.89
CA LYS A 31 1.34 10.35 -44.86
C LYS A 31 0.02 10.41 -44.08
N ARG A 32 -1.14 10.51 -44.76
CA ARG A 32 -2.43 10.57 -44.05
C ARG A 32 -2.74 9.34 -43.19
N LYS A 33 -2.27 8.15 -43.57
CA LYS A 33 -2.45 6.94 -42.74
C LYS A 33 -1.54 6.95 -41.51
N VAL A 34 -0.33 7.43 -41.65
CA VAL A 34 0.61 7.56 -40.56
C VAL A 34 0.10 8.63 -39.57
N ASP A 35 -0.29 9.81 -40.07
CA ASP A 35 -0.85 10.88 -39.27
C ASP A 35 -2.09 10.39 -38.48
N TYR A 36 -3.05 9.76 -39.13
CA TYR A 36 -4.22 9.14 -38.49
C TYR A 36 -3.82 8.14 -37.36
N MET A 37 -2.83 7.30 -37.65
CA MET A 37 -2.35 6.35 -36.62
C MET A 37 -1.71 7.05 -35.43
N LEU A 38 -0.90 8.09 -35.67
CA LEU A 38 -0.24 8.84 -34.61
C LEU A 38 -1.27 9.58 -33.75
N ASP A 39 -2.23 10.24 -34.39
CA ASP A 39 -3.32 10.94 -33.68
C ASP A 39 -4.13 9.95 -32.81
N ALA A 40 -4.51 8.80 -33.35
CA ALA A 40 -5.25 7.80 -32.62
C ALA A 40 -4.43 7.20 -31.45
N LEU A 41 -3.12 7.00 -31.61
CA LEU A 41 -2.25 6.52 -30.54
C LEU A 41 -2.03 7.59 -29.45
N ASP A 42 -1.96 8.86 -29.81
CA ASP A 42 -1.84 9.98 -28.87
C ASP A 42 -3.11 10.11 -28.01
N ASP A 43 -4.28 9.91 -28.62
CA ASP A 43 -5.57 9.81 -27.92
C ASP A 43 -5.76 8.48 -27.12
N GLY A 44 -4.77 7.58 -27.16
CA GLY A 44 -4.80 6.29 -26.46
C GLY A 44 -5.73 5.25 -27.11
N GLU A 45 -6.19 5.50 -28.32
CA GLU A 45 -7.04 4.59 -29.07
C GLU A 45 -6.21 3.55 -29.82
N THR A 46 -6.40 2.27 -29.52
CA THR A 46 -5.75 1.14 -30.20
C THR A 46 -6.72 0.24 -30.95
N ASN A 47 -8.02 0.58 -30.97
CA ASN A 47 -9.09 -0.27 -31.55
C ASN A 47 -9.20 -0.21 -33.08
N PHE A 48 -8.37 0.57 -33.76
CA PHE A 48 -8.40 0.67 -35.22
C PHE A 48 -7.54 -0.42 -35.88
N ARG A 49 -7.91 -0.82 -37.09
CA ARG A 49 -7.09 -1.70 -37.96
C ARG A 49 -7.12 -1.23 -39.39
N PHE A 50 -5.96 -1.18 -40.02
CA PHE A 50 -5.87 -0.93 -41.45
C PHE A 50 -6.24 -2.21 -42.21
N GLY A 51 -7.30 -2.15 -43.05
CA GLY A 51 -7.80 -3.27 -43.79
C GLY A 51 -6.78 -3.84 -44.81
N ARG A 52 -7.08 -5.04 -45.35
CA ARG A 52 -6.29 -5.64 -46.42
C ARG A 52 -6.54 -4.87 -47.72
N GLY A 53 -5.82 -3.76 -47.95
CA GLY A 53 -5.89 -2.95 -49.16
C GLY A 53 -5.29 -3.65 -50.40
N LYS A 54 -5.38 -2.97 -51.57
CA LYS A 54 -4.76 -3.40 -52.85
C LYS A 54 -3.27 -3.72 -52.62
N LEU A 55 -2.68 -4.57 -53.47
CA LEU A 55 -1.32 -5.14 -53.36
C LEU A 55 -0.25 -4.15 -52.92
N LEU A 56 -0.24 -2.91 -53.47
CA LEU A 56 0.73 -1.85 -53.13
C LEU A 56 0.66 -1.38 -51.66
N ASN A 57 -0.50 -1.43 -51.02
CA ASN A 57 -0.69 -0.95 -49.63
C ASN A 57 -0.63 -2.08 -48.58
N ARG A 58 -0.56 -3.35 -49.04
CA ARG A 58 -0.59 -4.51 -48.12
C ARG A 58 0.60 -4.55 -47.18
N GLY A 59 1.80 -4.22 -47.69
CA GLY A 59 3.04 -4.14 -46.88
C GLY A 59 2.92 -3.07 -45.83
N LEU A 60 2.59 -1.83 -46.20
CA LEU A 60 2.42 -0.69 -45.28
C LEU A 60 1.38 -0.98 -44.21
N ASN A 61 0.19 -1.44 -44.59
CA ASN A 61 -0.89 -1.74 -43.64
C ASN A 61 -0.47 -2.84 -42.64
N ARG A 62 0.29 -3.85 -43.09
CA ARG A 62 0.84 -4.88 -42.19
C ARG A 62 1.81 -4.27 -41.17
N THR A 63 2.71 -3.39 -41.62
CA THR A 63 3.67 -2.73 -40.76
C THR A 63 2.98 -1.80 -39.75
N LEU A 64 2.03 -0.99 -40.18
CA LEU A 64 1.26 -0.11 -39.30
C LEU A 64 0.44 -0.89 -38.27
N ASN A 65 -0.22 -1.99 -38.68
CA ASN A 65 -0.92 -2.86 -37.72
C ASN A 65 0.01 -3.51 -36.72
N ARG A 66 1.21 -3.95 -37.18
CA ARG A 66 2.22 -4.51 -36.25
C ARG A 66 2.70 -3.48 -35.23
N LEU A 67 2.95 -2.24 -35.67
CA LEU A 67 3.33 -1.15 -34.78
C LEU A 67 2.23 -0.87 -33.75
N ARG A 68 0.98 -0.79 -34.19
CA ARG A 68 -0.16 -0.67 -33.28
C ARG A 68 -0.25 -1.83 -32.29
N ASP A 69 -0.06 -3.09 -32.72
CA ASP A 69 -0.09 -4.27 -31.84
C ASP A 69 1.02 -4.21 -30.77
N ILE A 70 2.20 -3.69 -31.14
CA ILE A 70 3.30 -3.43 -30.16
C ILE A 70 2.85 -2.38 -29.13
N PHE A 71 2.33 -1.26 -29.59
CA PHE A 71 1.87 -0.16 -28.73
C PHE A 71 0.76 -0.61 -27.78
N ASP A 72 -0.23 -1.36 -28.28
CA ASP A 72 -1.33 -1.91 -27.49
C ASP A 72 -0.81 -2.88 -26.41
N LYS A 73 0.17 -3.74 -26.76
CA LYS A 73 0.82 -4.65 -25.82
C LYS A 73 1.56 -3.89 -24.69
N GLU A 74 2.35 -2.88 -25.05
CA GLU A 74 3.09 -2.07 -24.06
C GLU A 74 2.12 -1.30 -23.16
N THR A 75 1.10 -0.68 -23.72
CA THR A 75 0.11 0.07 -22.92
C THR A 75 -0.65 -0.86 -21.96
N ARG A 76 -1.04 -2.06 -22.41
CA ARG A 76 -1.65 -3.07 -21.52
C ARG A 76 -0.70 -3.50 -20.42
N TYR A 77 0.55 -3.79 -20.76
CA TYR A 77 1.56 -4.19 -19.78
C TYR A 77 1.77 -3.12 -18.70
N ILE A 78 1.86 -1.85 -19.10
CA ILE A 78 1.98 -0.74 -18.15
C ILE A 78 0.75 -0.69 -17.23
N ARG A 79 -0.48 -0.73 -17.78
CA ARG A 79 -1.73 -0.71 -17.00
C ARG A 79 -1.86 -1.92 -16.06
N GLU A 80 -1.47 -3.11 -16.50
CA GLU A 80 -1.48 -4.30 -15.65
C GLU A 80 -0.47 -4.20 -14.53
N THR A 81 0.71 -3.67 -14.81
CA THR A 81 1.78 -3.43 -13.82
C THR A 81 1.34 -2.39 -12.79
N GLU A 82 0.75 -1.27 -13.22
CA GLU A 82 0.20 -0.26 -12.31
C GLU A 82 -0.89 -0.85 -11.40
N ARG A 83 -1.82 -1.65 -11.95
CA ARG A 83 -2.85 -2.32 -11.15
C ARG A 83 -2.25 -3.33 -10.18
N TYR A 84 -1.23 -4.05 -10.59
CA TYR A 84 -0.54 -5.01 -9.74
C TYR A 84 0.13 -4.33 -8.54
N TYR A 85 0.91 -3.27 -8.78
CA TYR A 85 1.54 -2.50 -7.70
C TYR A 85 0.51 -1.82 -6.80
N GLY A 86 -0.55 -1.24 -7.37
CA GLY A 86 -1.63 -0.66 -6.59
C GLY A 86 -2.27 -1.67 -5.63
N ARG A 87 -2.57 -2.89 -6.12
CA ARG A 87 -3.10 -3.96 -5.27
C ARG A 87 -2.11 -4.44 -4.20
N MET A 88 -0.81 -4.53 -4.55
CA MET A 88 0.22 -4.87 -3.56
C MET A 88 0.25 -3.84 -2.43
N LEU A 89 0.30 -2.56 -2.77
CA LEU A 89 0.34 -1.47 -1.79
C LEU A 89 -0.96 -1.39 -0.95
N ASP A 90 -2.11 -1.73 -1.52
CA ASP A 90 -3.37 -1.78 -0.78
C ASP A 90 -3.47 -2.95 0.21
N ASN A 91 -2.70 -4.03 -0.01
CA ASN A 91 -2.66 -5.20 0.89
C ASN A 91 -1.58 -5.11 1.98
N VAL A 92 -0.72 -4.08 1.96
CA VAL A 92 0.27 -3.86 3.03
C VAL A 92 -0.45 -3.35 4.28
N SER A 93 -0.06 -3.86 5.45
CA SER A 93 -0.60 -3.44 6.75
C SER A 93 -0.16 -2.03 7.18
N THR A 94 0.76 -1.44 6.45
CA THR A 94 1.33 -0.10 6.68
C THR A 94 0.57 0.96 5.88
N GLY A 95 0.23 2.08 6.49
CA GLY A 95 -0.30 3.26 5.80
C GLY A 95 0.79 3.92 4.95
N ILE A 96 0.48 4.23 3.68
CA ILE A 96 1.41 4.88 2.75
C ILE A 96 0.74 6.12 2.17
N ILE A 97 1.40 7.26 2.28
CA ILE A 97 0.98 8.53 1.65
C ILE A 97 2.17 9.10 0.87
N VAL A 98 1.94 9.46 -0.39
CA VAL A 98 2.91 10.20 -1.21
C VAL A 98 2.38 11.61 -1.43
N SER A 99 3.15 12.62 -1.03
CA SER A 99 2.77 14.02 -1.17
C SER A 99 3.85 14.85 -1.84
N GLU A 100 3.46 15.87 -2.62
CA GLU A 100 4.38 16.87 -3.15
C GLU A 100 4.94 17.71 -1.98
N THR A 101 6.26 17.86 -1.91
CA THR A 101 6.95 18.49 -0.76
C THR A 101 6.57 19.96 -0.58
N GLY A 102 6.40 20.73 -1.67
CA GLY A 102 6.12 22.16 -1.59
C GLY A 102 4.67 22.51 -1.30
N THR A 103 3.72 21.70 -1.80
CA THR A 103 2.28 22.01 -1.77
C THR A 103 1.52 21.20 -0.73
N GLY A 104 2.08 20.08 -0.27
CA GLY A 104 1.39 19.11 0.55
C GLY A 104 0.23 18.40 -0.17
N ARG A 105 0.15 18.51 -1.51
CA ARG A 105 -0.83 17.81 -2.32
C ARG A 105 -0.52 16.31 -2.31
N VAL A 106 -1.49 15.48 -1.97
CA VAL A 106 -1.34 14.03 -1.95
C VAL A 106 -1.51 13.48 -3.36
N VAL A 107 -0.49 12.79 -3.85
CA VAL A 107 -0.46 12.15 -5.16
C VAL A 107 -0.97 10.71 -5.07
N TYR A 108 -0.68 10.05 -3.93
CA TYR A 108 -1.10 8.67 -3.69
C TYR A 108 -1.37 8.43 -2.21
N SER A 109 -2.35 7.60 -1.91
CA SER A 109 -2.58 7.03 -0.58
C SER A 109 -3.12 5.61 -0.74
N ASN A 110 -2.57 4.64 0.00
CA ASN A 110 -3.07 3.28 -0.04
C ASN A 110 -4.34 3.11 0.82
N ARG A 111 -5.00 1.97 0.67
CA ARG A 111 -6.22 1.64 1.42
C ARG A 111 -6.00 1.68 2.94
N ARG A 112 -4.85 1.18 3.41
CA ARG A 112 -4.52 1.15 4.83
C ARG A 112 -4.38 2.56 5.42
N ALA A 113 -3.74 3.48 4.71
CA ALA A 113 -3.62 4.88 5.14
C ALA A 113 -4.99 5.53 5.33
N ARG A 114 -5.88 5.36 4.35
CA ARG A 114 -7.25 5.89 4.44
C ARG A 114 -8.02 5.29 5.60
N GLY A 115 -7.94 3.96 5.79
CA GLY A 115 -8.62 3.26 6.88
C GLY A 115 -8.12 3.67 8.27
N LEU A 116 -6.80 3.76 8.48
CA LEU A 116 -6.21 4.17 9.75
C LEU A 116 -6.59 5.62 10.14
N LEU A 117 -6.64 6.50 9.16
CA LEU A 117 -6.97 7.92 9.38
C LEU A 117 -8.47 8.22 9.32
N GLY A 118 -9.33 7.21 9.08
CA GLY A 118 -10.77 7.36 9.00
C GLY A 118 -11.24 8.23 7.83
N LEU A 119 -10.43 8.36 6.76
CA LEU A 119 -10.73 9.21 5.61
C LEU A 119 -11.01 8.37 4.37
N SER A 120 -12.11 8.66 3.67
CA SER A 120 -12.43 8.00 2.40
C SER A 120 -11.47 8.38 1.27
N ASN A 121 -10.96 9.62 1.28
CA ASN A 121 -9.99 10.12 0.31
C ASN A 121 -9.08 11.17 0.95
N ILE A 122 -7.79 11.16 0.56
CA ILE A 122 -6.78 12.10 1.07
C ILE A 122 -6.15 12.80 -0.14
N ASN A 123 -6.55 14.04 -0.39
CA ASN A 123 -6.08 14.85 -1.52
C ASN A 123 -4.98 15.84 -1.12
N ALA A 124 -4.89 16.17 0.15
CA ALA A 124 -3.90 17.10 0.69
C ALA A 124 -3.62 16.82 2.17
N LEU A 125 -2.38 16.97 2.62
CA LEU A 125 -1.98 16.75 4.01
C LEU A 125 -2.76 17.65 5.00
N ARG A 126 -3.20 18.84 4.59
CA ARG A 126 -4.02 19.75 5.44
C ARG A 126 -5.31 19.10 5.94
N GLN A 127 -5.86 18.08 5.24
CA GLN A 127 -7.05 17.36 5.68
C GLN A 127 -6.81 16.61 6.99
N LEU A 128 -5.55 16.24 7.29
CA LEU A 128 -5.18 15.57 8.53
C LEU A 128 -5.35 16.47 9.75
N GLY A 129 -5.31 17.79 9.57
CA GLY A 129 -5.62 18.76 10.63
C GLY A 129 -7.04 18.65 11.17
N ASN A 130 -7.99 18.11 10.40
CA ASN A 130 -9.36 17.83 10.87
C ASN A 130 -9.43 16.63 11.82
N ILE A 131 -8.41 15.75 11.80
CA ILE A 131 -8.31 14.60 12.70
C ILE A 131 -7.60 15.04 13.98
N SER A 132 -6.41 15.61 13.83
CA SER A 132 -5.56 16.09 14.93
C SER A 132 -4.50 17.04 14.39
N THR A 133 -4.28 18.15 15.11
CA THR A 133 -3.17 19.07 14.82
C THR A 133 -1.83 18.36 14.95
N GLU A 134 -1.67 17.51 15.96
CA GLU A 134 -0.46 16.71 16.20
C GLU A 134 -0.14 15.79 15.00
N VAL A 135 -1.15 15.11 14.45
CA VAL A 135 -0.99 14.27 13.25
C VAL A 135 -0.55 15.10 12.06
N TYR A 136 -1.21 16.23 11.82
CA TYR A 136 -0.87 17.11 10.70
C TYR A 136 0.57 17.63 10.80
N GLU A 137 0.98 18.11 11.98
CA GLU A 137 2.35 18.59 12.22
C GLU A 137 3.38 17.47 12.08
N ALA A 138 3.09 16.26 12.55
CA ALA A 138 3.96 15.11 12.38
C ALA A 138 4.19 14.76 10.91
N PHE A 139 3.12 14.75 10.09
CA PHE A 139 3.23 14.49 8.65
C PHE A 139 3.97 15.59 7.88
N LEU A 140 3.85 16.85 8.32
CA LEU A 140 4.60 17.95 7.73
C LEU A 140 6.08 17.90 8.11
N SER A 141 6.38 17.66 9.38
CA SER A 141 7.73 17.78 9.95
C SER A 141 8.59 16.53 9.81
N VAL A 142 8.00 15.35 9.52
CA VAL A 142 8.78 14.14 9.35
C VAL A 142 9.78 14.31 8.19
N GLY A 143 11.07 14.14 8.51
CA GLY A 143 12.18 14.22 7.56
C GLY A 143 12.71 12.84 7.18
N GLU A 144 13.61 12.81 6.22
CA GLU A 144 14.26 11.59 5.78
C GLU A 144 15.08 10.95 6.92
N GLY A 145 14.90 9.65 7.13
CA GLY A 145 15.61 8.89 8.16
C GLY A 145 15.22 9.24 9.60
N GLN A 146 14.14 9.97 9.81
CA GLN A 146 13.63 10.31 11.13
C GLN A 146 12.27 9.67 11.35
N ASP A 147 12.10 9.08 12.55
CA ASP A 147 10.79 8.63 13.00
C ASP A 147 10.08 9.75 13.78
N ARG A 148 8.79 9.91 13.53
CA ARG A 148 7.91 10.79 14.29
C ARG A 148 6.76 9.98 14.85
N LYS A 149 6.31 10.37 16.04
CA LYS A 149 5.14 9.77 16.70
C LYS A 149 4.04 10.82 16.75
N ALA A 150 2.82 10.37 16.59
CA ALA A 150 1.63 11.20 16.76
C ALA A 150 0.50 10.35 17.33
N SER A 151 -0.41 11.01 18.04
CA SER A 151 -1.59 10.37 18.61
C SER A 151 -2.86 11.10 18.20
N PHE A 152 -3.94 10.34 18.03
CA PHE A 152 -5.26 10.90 17.76
C PHE A 152 -6.36 9.97 18.28
N TYR A 153 -7.57 10.51 18.41
CA TYR A 153 -8.74 9.75 18.80
C TYR A 153 -9.64 9.53 17.59
N SER A 154 -10.07 8.28 17.39
CA SER A 154 -11.10 7.90 16.42
C SER A 154 -12.06 6.93 17.08
N GLU A 155 -13.36 7.18 16.95
CA GLU A 155 -14.43 6.33 17.53
C GLU A 155 -14.21 5.97 19.01
N SER A 156 -13.72 6.92 19.80
CA SER A 156 -13.39 6.77 21.24
C SER A 156 -12.14 5.91 21.53
N THR A 157 -11.41 5.49 20.52
CA THR A 157 -10.16 4.74 20.67
C THR A 157 -8.97 5.67 20.40
N GLN A 158 -7.95 5.61 21.25
CA GLN A 158 -6.70 6.32 21.05
C GLN A 158 -5.81 5.54 20.11
N HIS A 159 -5.46 6.14 18.99
CA HIS A 159 -4.49 5.60 18.04
C HIS A 159 -3.13 6.26 18.25
N ARG A 160 -2.06 5.45 18.24
CA ARG A 160 -0.68 5.90 18.29
C ARG A 160 0.03 5.45 17.03
N ILE A 161 0.41 6.41 16.20
CA ILE A 161 1.10 6.12 14.94
C ILE A 161 2.57 6.51 15.01
N VAL A 162 3.40 5.70 14.37
CA VAL A 162 4.80 6.03 14.08
C VAL A 162 4.93 6.20 12.59
N LEU A 163 5.54 7.34 12.19
CA LEU A 163 5.74 7.71 10.80
C LEU A 163 7.23 7.79 10.50
N SER A 164 7.62 7.37 9.31
CA SER A 164 8.92 7.67 8.71
C SER A 164 8.72 8.18 7.28
N ALA A 165 9.70 8.91 6.77
CA ALA A 165 9.62 9.50 5.45
C ALA A 165 10.90 9.29 4.63
N THR A 166 10.71 9.19 3.33
CA THR A 166 11.78 9.20 2.31
C THR A 166 11.45 10.27 1.28
N LEU A 167 12.46 11.00 0.83
CA LEU A 167 12.33 11.99 -0.24
C LEU A 167 12.71 11.34 -1.58
N ASP A 168 11.94 11.64 -2.63
CA ASP A 168 12.16 11.12 -3.97
C ASP A 168 11.67 12.11 -5.03
N LYS A 169 11.92 11.82 -6.32
CA LYS A 169 11.45 12.60 -7.46
C LYS A 169 10.57 11.76 -8.37
N ILE A 170 9.33 12.18 -8.53
CA ILE A 170 8.38 11.54 -9.45
C ILE A 170 7.94 12.57 -10.50
N GLY A 171 8.19 12.27 -11.79
CA GLY A 171 7.82 13.17 -12.88
C GLY A 171 8.47 14.57 -12.79
N GLY A 172 9.69 14.67 -12.23
CA GLY A 172 10.40 15.94 -12.05
C GLY A 172 9.95 16.78 -10.86
N LYS A 173 9.02 16.28 -10.04
CA LYS A 173 8.56 16.93 -8.81
C LYS A 173 9.14 16.24 -7.59
N ASP A 174 9.56 17.03 -6.61
CA ASP A 174 10.00 16.54 -5.33
C ASP A 174 8.79 16.03 -4.53
N VAL A 175 8.85 14.76 -4.11
CA VAL A 175 7.80 14.10 -3.35
C VAL A 175 8.35 13.56 -2.03
N LYS A 176 7.48 13.51 -1.04
CA LYS A 176 7.71 12.86 0.24
C LYS A 176 6.85 11.60 0.31
N ILE A 177 7.48 10.45 0.45
CA ILE A 177 6.84 9.15 0.68
C ILE A 177 6.80 8.96 2.20
N ILE A 178 5.62 8.97 2.78
CA ILE A 178 5.42 8.82 4.21
C ILE A 178 4.81 7.44 4.46
N VAL A 179 5.45 6.65 5.29
CA VAL A 179 4.95 5.36 5.77
C VAL A 179 4.64 5.44 7.25
N PHE A 180 3.55 4.82 7.69
CA PHE A 180 3.15 4.85 9.09
C PHE A 180 2.38 3.62 9.52
N ASN A 181 2.55 3.23 10.78
CA ASN A 181 1.90 2.11 11.41
C ASN A 181 1.20 2.55 12.69
N ASP A 182 0.07 1.93 12.98
CA ASP A 182 -0.62 2.06 14.26
C ASP A 182 0.00 1.05 15.25
N LEU A 183 0.50 1.55 16.36
CA LEU A 183 1.07 0.75 17.45
C LEU A 183 0.05 0.40 18.54
N SER A 184 -1.16 0.94 18.50
CA SER A 184 -2.16 0.76 19.56
C SER A 184 -2.50 -0.71 19.76
N THR A 185 -2.74 -1.45 18.69
CA THR A 185 -3.06 -2.89 18.74
C THR A 185 -1.88 -3.74 19.25
N THR A 186 -0.65 -3.37 18.89
CA THR A 186 0.56 -4.11 19.29
C THR A 186 0.84 -3.93 20.79
N ILE A 187 0.57 -2.75 21.34
CA ILE A 187 0.75 -2.46 22.76
C ILE A 187 -0.34 -3.16 23.59
N GLU A 188 -1.60 -3.07 23.18
CA GLU A 188 -2.73 -3.73 23.84
C GLU A 188 -2.57 -5.27 23.84
N ASP A 189 -2.14 -5.86 22.75
CA ASP A 189 -1.88 -7.31 22.66
C ASP A 189 -0.73 -7.72 23.60
N THR A 190 0.36 -6.95 23.65
CA THR A 190 1.52 -7.25 24.52
C THR A 190 1.19 -7.06 25.99
N GLU A 191 0.44 -6.01 26.34
CA GLU A 191 -0.04 -5.78 27.70
C GLU A 191 -1.02 -6.87 28.11
N SER A 192 -2.00 -7.23 27.27
CA SER A 192 -2.96 -8.28 27.52
C SER A 192 -2.32 -9.66 27.70
N GLU A 193 -1.33 -10.01 26.88
CA GLU A 193 -0.56 -11.26 27.04
C GLU A 193 0.25 -11.25 28.36
N SER A 194 0.84 -10.13 28.72
CA SER A 194 1.59 -9.95 29.97
C SER A 194 0.67 -10.09 31.17
N TRP A 195 -0.50 -9.46 31.15
CA TRP A 195 -1.54 -9.58 32.18
C TRP A 195 -2.06 -11.01 32.26
N THR A 196 -2.33 -11.68 31.16
CA THR A 196 -2.80 -13.08 31.13
C THR A 196 -1.74 -14.03 31.73
N ARG A 197 -0.48 -13.83 31.40
CA ARG A 197 0.64 -14.59 31.98
C ARG A 197 0.75 -14.35 33.48
N LEU A 198 0.64 -13.10 33.92
CA LEU A 198 0.70 -12.71 35.31
C LEU A 198 -0.45 -13.33 36.12
N ILE A 199 -1.70 -13.27 35.63
CA ILE A 199 -2.86 -13.88 36.26
C ILE A 199 -2.68 -15.42 36.36
N ARG A 200 -2.12 -16.05 35.34
CA ARG A 200 -1.88 -17.51 35.35
C ARG A 200 -0.87 -17.91 36.43
N VAL A 201 0.22 -17.17 36.55
CA VAL A 201 1.25 -17.42 37.60
C VAL A 201 0.65 -17.19 38.98
N LEU A 202 -0.08 -16.09 39.19
CA LEU A 202 -0.76 -15.78 40.46
C LEU A 202 -1.76 -16.88 40.85
N THR A 203 -2.60 -17.31 39.90
CA THR A 203 -3.59 -18.37 40.15
C THR A 203 -2.92 -19.68 40.53
N HIS A 204 -1.84 -20.05 39.82
CA HIS A 204 -1.11 -21.28 40.12
C HIS A 204 -0.47 -21.26 41.52
N GLU A 205 0.15 -20.14 41.90
CA GLU A 205 0.81 -20.01 43.21
C GLU A 205 -0.21 -19.94 44.35
N ILE A 206 -1.32 -19.24 44.17
CA ILE A 206 -2.44 -19.23 45.12
C ILE A 206 -3.01 -20.64 45.30
N MET A 207 -3.28 -21.37 44.21
CA MET A 207 -3.80 -22.72 44.30
C MET A 207 -2.84 -23.68 44.97
N ASN A 208 -1.53 -23.58 44.71
CA ASN A 208 -0.49 -24.39 45.33
C ASN A 208 -0.41 -24.18 46.88
N THR A 209 -0.81 -23.02 47.37
CA THR A 209 -0.78 -22.67 48.79
C THR A 209 -2.14 -22.92 49.46
N VAL A 210 -3.25 -22.58 48.80
CA VAL A 210 -4.59 -22.72 49.37
C VAL A 210 -5.04 -24.18 49.43
N THR A 211 -4.71 -24.98 48.45
CA THR A 211 -5.10 -26.39 48.40
C THR A 211 -4.59 -27.21 49.57
N PRO A 212 -3.28 -27.13 49.96
CA PRO A 212 -2.79 -27.78 51.18
C PRO A 212 -3.44 -27.25 52.45
N ILE A 213 -3.69 -25.95 52.55
CA ILE A 213 -4.38 -25.33 53.72
C ILE A 213 -5.76 -25.94 53.86
N ALA A 214 -6.56 -26.01 52.79
CA ALA A 214 -7.88 -26.58 52.80
C ALA A 214 -7.88 -28.07 53.15
N SER A 215 -6.97 -28.85 52.52
CA SER A 215 -6.84 -30.30 52.77
C SER A 215 -6.43 -30.58 54.21
N LEU A 216 -5.43 -29.86 54.76
CA LEU A 216 -5.04 -30.00 56.14
C LEU A 216 -6.13 -29.58 57.11
N SER A 217 -6.82 -28.48 56.84
CA SER A 217 -7.95 -28.02 57.64
C SER A 217 -9.06 -29.00 57.72
N GLU A 218 -9.37 -29.76 56.64
CA GLU A 218 -10.35 -30.81 56.60
C GLU A 218 -9.89 -32.05 57.37
N ALA A 219 -8.60 -32.43 57.18
CA ALA A 219 -8.01 -33.60 57.85
C ALA A 219 -7.89 -33.42 59.37
N LEU A 220 -7.74 -32.20 59.88
CA LEU A 220 -7.58 -31.91 61.29
C LEU A 220 -8.90 -31.82 62.07
N LYS A 221 -10.06 -31.92 61.45
CA LYS A 221 -11.36 -31.80 62.14
C LYS A 221 -11.55 -32.79 63.27
N ASP A 222 -11.06 -34.01 63.11
CA ASP A 222 -11.22 -35.11 64.04
C ASP A 222 -9.92 -35.53 64.70
N VAL A 223 -8.87 -34.66 64.68
CA VAL A 223 -7.54 -34.95 65.26
C VAL A 223 -7.31 -34.13 66.50
N GLU A 224 -6.73 -34.71 67.55
CA GLU A 224 -6.40 -34.07 68.83
C GLU A 224 -4.90 -34.24 69.19
N GLY A 225 -4.41 -33.39 70.12
CA GLY A 225 -3.05 -33.50 70.64
C GLY A 225 -1.94 -32.89 69.78
N GLU A 226 -0.76 -33.48 69.76
CA GLU A 226 0.42 -32.96 69.06
C GLU A 226 0.26 -32.88 67.55
N GLU A 227 -0.48 -33.80 66.93
CA GLU A 227 -0.74 -33.83 65.51
C GLU A 227 -1.62 -32.63 65.04
N LEU A 228 -2.61 -32.25 65.87
CA LEU A 228 -3.40 -31.05 65.65
C LEU A 228 -2.52 -29.79 65.65
N GLN A 229 -1.61 -29.71 66.62
CA GLN A 229 -0.75 -28.54 66.76
C GLN A 229 0.22 -28.40 65.58
N ALA A 230 0.85 -29.51 65.15
CA ALA A 230 1.74 -29.53 63.98
C ALA A 230 1.01 -29.16 62.67
N GLY A 231 -0.24 -29.65 62.51
CA GLY A 231 -1.08 -29.28 61.36
C GLY A 231 -1.48 -27.82 61.33
N LEU A 232 -1.83 -27.24 62.49
CA LEU A 232 -2.17 -25.81 62.60
C LEU A 232 -0.93 -24.91 62.38
N GLU A 233 0.25 -25.31 62.78
CA GLU A 233 1.52 -24.63 62.46
C GLU A 233 1.79 -24.59 60.96
N THR A 234 1.55 -25.73 60.27
CA THR A 234 1.72 -25.82 58.84
C THR A 234 0.72 -24.95 58.08
N ILE A 235 -0.53 -24.90 58.50
CA ILE A 235 -1.56 -23.98 57.93
C ILE A 235 -1.15 -22.53 58.13
N SER A 236 -0.70 -22.19 59.36
CA SER A 236 -0.26 -20.83 59.69
C SER A 236 0.95 -20.37 58.89
N SER A 237 1.93 -21.27 58.69
CA SER A 237 3.11 -21.03 57.89
C SER A 237 2.75 -20.79 56.39
N SER A 238 1.93 -21.67 55.84
CA SER A 238 1.45 -21.57 54.45
C SER A 238 0.64 -20.31 54.22
N SER A 239 -0.24 -19.95 55.18
CA SER A 239 -1.01 -18.70 55.11
C SER A 239 -0.12 -17.45 55.15
N ARG A 240 0.91 -17.44 55.97
CA ARG A 240 1.88 -16.34 56.01
C ARG A 240 2.70 -16.22 54.73
N SER A 241 3.04 -17.34 54.11
CA SER A 241 3.73 -17.37 52.83
C SER A 241 2.85 -16.79 51.71
N LEU A 242 1.55 -17.12 51.67
CA LEU A 242 0.57 -16.55 50.75
C LEU A 242 0.44 -15.03 50.92
N ILE A 243 0.34 -14.55 52.15
CA ILE A 243 0.26 -13.10 52.44
C ILE A 243 1.49 -12.38 51.89
N LYS A 244 2.70 -12.87 52.16
CA LYS A 244 3.94 -12.30 51.66
C LYS A 244 4.00 -12.29 50.13
N PHE A 245 3.52 -13.37 49.51
CA PHE A 245 3.43 -13.46 48.05
C PHE A 245 2.51 -12.38 47.49
N VAL A 246 1.30 -12.21 47.98
CA VAL A 246 0.34 -11.18 47.57
C VAL A 246 0.89 -9.76 47.83
N GLU A 247 1.56 -9.51 48.94
CA GLU A 247 2.16 -8.23 49.24
C GLU A 247 3.31 -7.87 48.29
N SER A 248 4.14 -8.85 47.90
CA SER A 248 5.20 -8.61 46.90
C SER A 248 4.66 -8.25 45.54
N TYR A 249 3.50 -8.79 45.13
CA TYR A 249 2.86 -8.41 43.88
C TYR A 249 2.15 -7.06 43.93
N ARG A 250 1.55 -6.68 45.07
CA ARG A 250 0.94 -5.34 45.23
C ARG A 250 1.94 -4.21 45.07
N ASN A 251 3.20 -4.45 45.38
CA ASN A 251 4.26 -3.44 45.26
C ASN A 251 4.87 -3.35 43.84
N LEU A 252 4.44 -4.20 42.91
CA LEU A 252 4.87 -4.20 41.51
C LEU A 252 3.87 -3.49 40.54
N THR A 253 2.69 -3.13 41.06
CA THR A 253 1.65 -2.34 40.38
C THR A 253 1.60 -0.93 40.93
#